data_b2c944267a22e07df443dbccb8faa86e
#
_entry.id   b2c944267a22e07df443dbccb8faa86e
#
_cell.length_a   1.000
_cell.length_b   1.000
_cell.length_c   1.000
_cell.angle_alpha   90.00
_cell.angle_beta   90.00
_cell.angle_gamma   90.00
#
_symmetry.space_group_name_H-M   'P 1'
#
loop_
_entity.id
_entity.type
_entity.pdbx_description
1 polymer ?
#
loop_
_entity_poly.entity_id
_entity_poly.type
_entity_poly.pdbx_seq_one_letter_code
_entity_poly.pdbx_strand_id
1 'polypeptide(L)'
;MFEGHANSKVVRHDLLALQGEKFLLVGKLMTMGITQGGSGFSFFGSSLYAYLCGVKICDIDIPDEEVPNTNVRILIQKINDAADDKDLKDCILDECDTIVNAGYSKPLFTSTQADKVEIVKTLKLYYTLLESLAEINQLKEGLQVNGVGEAIVKYPELMRPLFVHNNTQVLTAETMKAMFKITHFSPKGSNDLAKEEATYMLFVDFLYDCECVEGDSEDSVSLKTILSFTTGSESVPPMGFDNSLGLRFNDTNVFPTSSTCALELTLPSKYYNNPEEFKKKMVYGMKNHGGFGCL
;
A
#
# COMPACT_ATOMS: atom_id res chain seq x y z
N MET A 1 3.77 -1.01 15.92
CA MET A 1 4.12 -2.31 15.35
C MET A 1 4.88 -2.20 14.04
N PHE A 2 4.52 -1.26 13.15
CA PHE A 2 5.25 -0.96 11.91
C PHE A 2 5.64 0.52 11.88
N GLU A 3 6.81 0.82 11.30
CA GLU A 3 7.34 2.17 11.15
C GLU A 3 7.99 2.36 9.77
N GLY A 4 8.41 3.57 9.43
CA GLY A 4 8.95 3.92 8.12
C GLY A 4 7.92 4.61 7.21
N HIS A 5 8.21 4.70 5.92
CA HIS A 5 7.34 5.35 4.93
C HIS A 5 6.00 4.62 4.75
N ALA A 6 4.97 5.33 4.29
CA ALA A 6 3.62 4.77 4.12
C ALA A 6 3.62 3.48 3.28
N ASN A 7 4.41 3.44 2.20
CA ASN A 7 4.46 2.34 1.22
C ASN A 7 5.68 1.41 1.40
N SER A 8 6.50 1.63 2.45
CA SER A 8 7.70 0.83 2.70
C SER A 8 7.97 0.80 4.20
N LYS A 9 7.18 -0.03 4.90
CA LYS A 9 7.27 -0.17 6.35
C LYS A 9 8.09 -1.38 6.75
N VAL A 10 8.81 -1.22 7.85
CA VAL A 10 9.51 -2.29 8.54
C VAL A 10 8.87 -2.55 9.91
N VAL A 11 9.22 -3.64 10.53
CA VAL A 11 8.70 -3.99 11.86
C VAL A 11 9.42 -3.14 12.91
N ARG A 12 8.65 -2.50 13.78
CA ARG A 12 9.18 -1.70 14.90
C ARG A 12 9.52 -2.61 16.08
N HIS A 13 10.68 -2.38 16.69
CA HIS A 13 11.02 -3.01 17.97
C HIS A 13 10.05 -2.58 19.09
N ASP A 14 9.34 -3.54 19.71
CA ASP A 14 8.35 -3.32 20.75
C ASP A 14 8.21 -4.56 21.64
N LEU A 15 8.94 -4.57 22.74
CA LEU A 15 8.99 -5.69 23.69
C LEU A 15 7.61 -6.02 24.29
N LEU A 16 6.76 -5.04 24.55
CA LEU A 16 5.43 -5.29 25.10
C LEU A 16 4.51 -5.95 24.08
N ALA A 17 4.61 -5.53 22.83
CA ALA A 17 3.87 -6.15 21.74
C ALA A 17 4.37 -7.58 21.45
N LEU A 18 5.70 -7.80 21.53
CA LEU A 18 6.32 -9.10 21.38
C LEU A 18 5.87 -10.07 22.49
N GLN A 19 5.94 -9.65 23.76
CA GLN A 19 5.49 -10.45 24.90
C GLN A 19 3.99 -10.77 24.84
N GLY A 20 3.19 -9.85 24.31
CA GLY A 20 1.75 -10.05 24.11
C GLY A 20 1.38 -10.78 22.83
N GLU A 21 2.34 -11.40 22.12
CA GLU A 21 2.14 -12.14 20.86
C GLU A 21 1.38 -11.35 19.77
N LYS A 22 1.48 -10.01 19.80
CA LYS A 22 0.72 -9.15 18.88
C LYS A 22 1.19 -9.30 17.45
N PHE A 23 2.48 -9.54 17.20
CA PHE A 23 3.00 -9.75 15.85
C PHE A 23 2.54 -11.10 15.28
N LEU A 24 2.45 -12.15 16.10
CA LEU A 24 1.84 -13.43 15.74
C LEU A 24 0.38 -13.24 15.30
N LEU A 25 -0.38 -12.52 16.13
CA LEU A 25 -1.80 -12.23 15.83
C LEU A 25 -1.95 -11.45 14.51
N VAL A 26 -1.12 -10.43 14.29
CA VAL A 26 -1.14 -9.66 13.03
C VAL A 26 -0.82 -10.54 11.84
N GLY A 27 0.19 -11.42 11.92
CA GLY A 27 0.48 -12.38 10.86
C GLY A 27 -0.73 -13.28 10.54
N LYS A 28 -1.41 -13.80 11.58
CA LYS A 28 -2.64 -14.59 11.40
C LYS A 28 -3.77 -13.79 10.75
N LEU A 29 -3.99 -12.54 11.17
CA LEU A 29 -5.01 -11.68 10.56
C LEU A 29 -4.70 -11.35 9.10
N MET A 30 -3.42 -11.12 8.76
CA MET A 30 -3.00 -10.93 7.37
C MET A 30 -3.31 -12.15 6.51
N THR A 31 -3.01 -13.37 7.00
CA THR A 31 -3.32 -14.59 6.26
C THR A 31 -4.82 -14.78 6.05
N MET A 32 -5.63 -14.47 7.05
CA MET A 32 -7.09 -14.52 6.93
C MET A 32 -7.60 -13.52 5.88
N GLY A 33 -7.10 -12.28 5.91
CA GLY A 33 -7.48 -11.28 4.91
C GLY A 33 -7.12 -11.72 3.48
N ILE A 34 -5.92 -12.25 3.27
CA ILE A 34 -5.46 -12.71 1.96
C ILE A 34 -6.30 -13.91 1.48
N THR A 35 -6.50 -14.92 2.33
CA THR A 35 -7.23 -16.14 1.95
C THR A 35 -8.74 -15.92 1.76
N GLN A 36 -9.28 -14.81 2.24
CA GLN A 36 -10.65 -14.37 1.99
C GLN A 36 -10.80 -13.45 0.77
N GLY A 37 -9.77 -13.35 -0.08
CA GLY A 37 -9.81 -12.53 -1.29
C GLY A 37 -9.54 -11.04 -1.08
N GLY A 38 -8.97 -10.64 0.06
CA GLY A 38 -8.60 -9.25 0.32
C GLY A 38 -7.48 -8.73 -0.57
N SER A 39 -7.38 -7.41 -0.70
CA SER A 39 -6.39 -6.70 -1.54
C SER A 39 -4.92 -6.89 -1.13
N GLY A 40 -4.68 -7.56 0.00
CA GLY A 40 -3.33 -7.69 0.58
C GLY A 40 -2.97 -6.51 1.50
N PHE A 41 -1.71 -6.48 1.88
CA PHE A 41 -1.15 -5.52 2.84
C PHE A 41 0.12 -4.88 2.24
N SER A 42 -0.01 -4.29 1.06
CA SER A 42 1.09 -3.81 0.20
C SER A 42 1.81 -2.58 0.77
N PHE A 43 2.32 -2.68 1.99
CA PHE A 43 3.07 -1.63 2.66
C PHE A 43 4.42 -2.08 3.23
N PHE A 44 4.83 -3.35 3.07
CA PHE A 44 6.13 -3.80 3.56
C PHE A 44 7.26 -3.23 2.71
N GLY A 45 8.39 -2.94 3.36
CA GLY A 45 9.65 -2.70 2.67
C GLY A 45 10.12 -3.96 1.94
N SER A 46 10.87 -3.76 0.87
CA SER A 46 11.40 -4.85 0.06
C SER A 46 12.35 -5.75 0.85
N SER A 47 13.12 -5.18 1.79
CA SER A 47 14.04 -5.89 2.68
C SER A 47 13.30 -6.82 3.66
N LEU A 48 12.21 -6.34 4.27
CA LEU A 48 11.37 -7.16 5.13
C LEU A 48 10.77 -8.32 4.34
N TYR A 49 10.23 -8.04 3.15
CA TYR A 49 9.68 -9.07 2.29
C TYR A 49 10.72 -10.11 1.86
N ALA A 50 11.92 -9.67 1.48
CA ALA A 50 13.03 -10.58 1.13
C ALA A 50 13.36 -11.55 2.29
N TYR A 51 13.38 -11.04 3.53
CA TYR A 51 13.55 -11.89 4.71
C TYR A 51 12.42 -12.91 4.89
N LEU A 52 11.18 -12.49 4.68
CA LEU A 52 10.02 -13.41 4.75
C LEU A 52 10.07 -14.48 3.67
N CYS A 53 10.60 -14.18 2.48
CA CYS A 53 10.86 -15.16 1.40
C CYS A 53 11.97 -16.15 1.71
N GLY A 54 12.71 -15.96 2.81
CA GLY A 54 13.80 -16.86 3.22
C GLY A 54 15.17 -16.50 2.64
N VAL A 55 15.34 -15.28 2.10
CA VAL A 55 16.66 -14.76 1.73
C VAL A 55 17.51 -14.65 2.99
N LYS A 56 18.78 -15.06 2.90
CA LYS A 56 19.71 -14.94 4.04
C LYS A 56 19.89 -13.46 4.38
N ILE A 57 19.82 -13.14 5.66
CA ILE A 57 19.83 -11.77 6.14
C ILE A 57 21.05 -10.95 5.68
N CYS A 58 22.22 -11.62 5.56
CA CYS A 58 23.45 -11.00 5.06
C CYS A 58 23.43 -10.70 3.54
N ASP A 59 22.52 -11.31 2.79
CA ASP A 59 22.41 -11.18 1.34
C ASP A 59 21.27 -10.23 0.93
N ILE A 60 20.54 -9.70 1.92
CA ILE A 60 19.46 -8.74 1.67
C ILE A 60 20.06 -7.36 1.37
N ASP A 61 19.70 -6.81 0.22
CA ASP A 61 19.96 -5.41 -0.11
C ASP A 61 18.88 -4.52 0.52
N ILE A 62 19.32 -3.50 1.26
CA ILE A 62 18.43 -2.59 2.00
C ILE A 62 18.55 -1.19 1.40
N PRO A 63 17.50 -0.68 0.75
CA PRO A 63 17.44 0.70 0.28
C PRO A 63 17.56 1.70 1.44
N ASP A 64 18.22 2.85 1.23
CA ASP A 64 18.42 3.87 2.27
C ASP A 64 17.09 4.37 2.86
N GLU A 65 16.07 4.48 2.01
CA GLU A 65 14.71 4.90 2.39
C GLU A 65 13.99 3.92 3.31
N GLU A 66 14.39 2.65 3.34
CA GLU A 66 13.80 1.64 4.23
C GLU A 66 14.35 1.68 5.66
N VAL A 67 15.47 2.36 5.88
CA VAL A 67 16.01 2.56 7.26
C VAL A 67 15.07 3.51 8.02
N PRO A 68 14.36 3.05 9.07
CA PRO A 68 13.31 3.86 9.70
C PRO A 68 13.84 5.05 10.48
N ASN A 69 15.03 4.91 11.10
CA ASN A 69 15.65 5.94 11.92
C ASN A 69 16.30 7.04 11.06
N THR A 70 15.73 8.25 11.14
CA THR A 70 16.21 9.42 10.37
C THR A 70 17.67 9.78 10.67
N ASN A 71 18.10 9.68 11.94
CA ASN A 71 19.48 10.00 12.30
C ASN A 71 20.47 9.01 11.68
N VAL A 72 20.09 7.72 11.66
CA VAL A 72 20.90 6.67 11.00
C VAL A 72 20.96 6.90 9.49
N ARG A 73 19.85 7.30 8.84
CA ARG A 73 19.88 7.66 7.42
C ARG A 73 20.83 8.82 7.12
N ILE A 74 20.79 9.85 7.96
CA ILE A 74 21.70 11.00 7.84
C ILE A 74 23.16 10.55 8.03
N LEU A 75 23.42 9.67 8.99
CA LEU A 75 24.76 9.10 9.21
C LEU A 75 25.23 8.30 7.99
N ILE A 76 24.39 7.43 7.45
CA ILE A 76 24.67 6.65 6.23
C ILE A 76 25.02 7.60 5.07
N GLN A 77 24.27 8.67 4.89
CA GLN A 77 24.55 9.65 3.85
C GLN A 77 25.87 10.36 4.07
N LYS A 78 26.17 10.84 5.30
CA LYS A 78 27.45 11.44 5.63
C LYS A 78 28.63 10.49 5.36
N ILE A 79 28.49 9.21 5.74
CA ILE A 79 29.51 8.20 5.46
C ILE A 79 29.71 8.02 3.95
N ASN A 80 28.62 7.93 3.18
CA ASN A 80 28.68 7.79 1.72
C ASN A 80 29.34 9.01 1.05
N ASP A 81 29.09 10.22 1.54
CA ASP A 81 29.58 11.48 0.99
C ASP A 81 31.02 11.81 1.43
N ALA A 82 31.59 11.14 2.46
CA ALA A 82 32.95 11.40 2.95
C ALA A 82 33.96 11.22 1.83
N ALA A 83 34.78 12.29 1.56
CA ALA A 83 35.66 12.31 0.40
C ALA A 83 36.98 11.54 0.66
N ASP A 84 37.47 11.55 1.90
CA ASP A 84 38.71 10.90 2.28
C ASP A 84 38.61 10.19 3.64
N ASP A 85 39.72 9.54 4.08
CA ASP A 85 39.77 8.79 5.34
C ASP A 85 39.60 9.69 6.56
N LYS A 86 39.92 10.98 6.47
CA LYS A 86 39.76 11.93 7.57
C LYS A 86 38.31 12.29 7.74
N ASP A 87 37.66 12.69 6.67
CA ASP A 87 36.23 13.02 6.68
C ASP A 87 35.41 11.83 7.17
N LEU A 88 35.74 10.61 6.72
CA LEU A 88 35.11 9.38 7.17
C LEU A 88 35.29 9.19 8.68
N LYS A 89 36.51 9.32 9.20
CA LYS A 89 36.81 9.17 10.64
C LYS A 89 36.06 10.18 11.48
N ASP A 90 36.02 11.43 11.07
CA ASP A 90 35.31 12.48 11.78
C ASP A 90 33.80 12.10 11.88
N CYS A 91 33.17 11.65 10.78
CA CYS A 91 31.77 11.23 10.78
C CYS A 91 31.51 10.01 11.69
N ILE A 92 32.33 8.95 11.61
CA ILE A 92 32.09 7.69 12.33
C ILE A 92 32.48 7.79 13.82
N LEU A 93 33.40 8.66 14.20
CA LEU A 93 33.78 8.85 15.60
C LEU A 93 32.75 9.68 16.37
N ASP A 94 32.11 10.65 15.72
CA ASP A 94 31.01 11.43 16.30
C ASP A 94 29.81 10.55 16.64
N GLU A 95 29.59 9.48 15.87
CA GLU A 95 28.45 8.57 16.01
C GLU A 95 28.88 7.13 16.37
N CYS A 96 30.01 6.99 17.07
CA CYS A 96 30.63 5.70 17.36
C CYS A 96 29.68 4.74 18.10
N ASP A 97 28.88 5.24 19.05
CA ASP A 97 27.92 4.41 19.80
C ASP A 97 26.85 3.81 18.88
N THR A 98 26.36 4.58 17.91
CA THR A 98 25.38 4.12 16.92
C THR A 98 25.96 2.97 16.07
N ILE A 99 27.20 3.08 15.66
CA ILE A 99 27.88 2.09 14.81
C ILE A 99 28.23 0.82 15.61
N VAL A 100 28.75 1.00 16.83
CA VAL A 100 29.09 -0.13 17.72
C VAL A 100 27.85 -0.89 18.16
N ASN A 101 26.77 -0.19 18.50
CA ASN A 101 25.47 -0.81 18.85
C ASN A 101 24.88 -1.59 17.67
N ALA A 102 25.13 -1.19 16.44
CA ALA A 102 24.75 -1.94 15.24
C ALA A 102 25.58 -3.24 15.06
N GLY A 103 26.61 -3.47 15.86
CA GLY A 103 27.42 -4.69 15.83
C GLY A 103 28.68 -4.61 14.98
N TYR A 104 29.09 -3.41 14.54
CA TYR A 104 30.37 -3.26 13.86
C TYR A 104 31.53 -3.45 14.85
N SER A 105 32.37 -4.46 14.60
CA SER A 105 33.37 -4.93 15.58
C SER A 105 34.81 -4.46 15.34
N LYS A 106 35.06 -3.86 14.17
CA LYS A 106 36.44 -3.35 13.88
C LYS A 106 36.64 -2.01 14.57
N PRO A 107 37.93 -1.68 14.95
CA PRO A 107 38.25 -0.39 15.59
C PRO A 107 37.96 0.78 14.62
N LEU A 108 37.03 1.67 14.99
CA LEU A 108 36.63 2.79 14.14
C LEU A 108 37.75 3.78 13.82
N PHE A 109 38.66 3.98 14.74
CA PHE A 109 39.81 4.93 14.56
C PHE A 109 40.81 4.48 13.49
N THR A 110 40.78 3.19 13.08
CA THR A 110 41.61 2.66 11.99
C THR A 110 40.87 2.55 10.67
N SER A 111 39.59 2.88 10.63
CA SER A 111 38.76 2.74 9.43
C SER A 111 39.26 3.62 8.28
N THR A 112 39.11 3.11 7.08
CA THR A 112 39.49 3.73 5.81
C THR A 112 38.31 3.74 4.85
N GLN A 113 38.48 4.39 3.70
CA GLN A 113 37.46 4.39 2.64
C GLN A 113 37.00 2.97 2.23
N ALA A 114 37.88 1.97 2.36
CA ALA A 114 37.55 0.55 2.08
C ALA A 114 36.51 -0.02 3.05
N ASP A 115 36.40 0.51 4.27
CA ASP A 115 35.45 0.01 5.29
C ASP A 115 34.06 0.63 5.18
N LYS A 116 33.87 1.69 4.38
CA LYS A 116 32.59 2.40 4.21
C LYS A 116 31.43 1.46 3.91
N VAL A 117 31.61 0.60 2.92
CA VAL A 117 30.56 -0.32 2.46
C VAL A 117 30.12 -1.26 3.59
N GLU A 118 31.08 -1.77 4.38
CA GLU A 118 30.80 -2.67 5.48
C GLU A 118 30.09 -1.94 6.64
N ILE A 119 30.53 -0.71 6.98
CA ILE A 119 29.89 0.11 8.02
C ILE A 119 28.46 0.43 7.62
N VAL A 120 28.23 0.93 6.41
CA VAL A 120 26.90 1.28 5.90
C VAL A 120 25.99 0.04 5.87
N LYS A 121 26.51 -1.09 5.37
CA LYS A 121 25.74 -2.35 5.35
C LYS A 121 25.36 -2.79 6.76
N THR A 122 26.26 -2.68 7.73
CA THR A 122 25.99 -3.05 9.13
C THR A 122 24.89 -2.18 9.73
N LEU A 123 24.96 -0.86 9.53
CA LEU A 123 23.96 0.09 10.00
C LEU A 123 22.58 -0.21 9.40
N LYS A 124 22.49 -0.35 8.07
CA LYS A 124 21.25 -0.69 7.38
C LYS A 124 20.64 -1.97 7.90
N LEU A 125 21.46 -3.02 7.99
CA LEU A 125 20.99 -4.33 8.39
C LEU A 125 20.45 -4.34 9.83
N TYR A 126 21.18 -3.72 10.74
CA TYR A 126 20.79 -3.67 12.14
C TYR A 126 19.49 -2.88 12.33
N TYR A 127 19.47 -1.62 11.92
CA TYR A 127 18.35 -0.72 12.18
C TYR A 127 17.10 -0.99 11.33
N THR A 128 17.20 -1.87 10.31
CA THR A 128 16.02 -2.24 9.49
C THR A 128 15.46 -3.60 9.86
N LEU A 129 16.31 -4.58 10.20
CA LEU A 129 15.88 -5.97 10.40
C LEU A 129 16.33 -6.58 11.73
N LEU A 130 17.60 -6.40 12.15
CA LEU A 130 18.16 -7.15 13.28
C LEU A 130 17.62 -6.66 14.63
N GLU A 131 17.41 -5.37 14.79
CA GLU A 131 16.88 -4.77 16.02
C GLU A 131 15.48 -5.32 16.37
N SER A 132 14.66 -5.62 15.35
CA SER A 132 13.30 -6.15 15.50
C SER A 132 13.16 -7.61 15.03
N LEU A 133 14.27 -8.37 15.00
CA LEU A 133 14.26 -9.73 14.43
C LEU A 133 13.32 -10.69 15.18
N ALA A 134 13.16 -10.55 16.49
CA ALA A 134 12.26 -11.38 17.27
C ALA A 134 10.79 -11.13 16.87
N GLU A 135 10.42 -9.86 16.68
CA GLU A 135 9.11 -9.43 16.22
C GLU A 135 8.84 -9.90 14.80
N ILE A 136 9.83 -9.78 13.90
CA ILE A 136 9.74 -10.25 12.51
C ILE A 136 9.51 -11.77 12.49
N ASN A 137 10.24 -12.53 13.31
CA ASN A 137 10.06 -13.98 13.40
C ASN A 137 8.68 -14.37 13.93
N GLN A 138 8.15 -13.63 14.91
CA GLN A 138 6.80 -13.84 15.41
C GLN A 138 5.73 -13.51 14.35
N LEU A 139 5.93 -12.44 13.57
CA LEU A 139 5.09 -12.12 12.41
C LEU A 139 5.16 -13.24 11.36
N LYS A 140 6.38 -13.71 11.04
CA LYS A 140 6.61 -14.79 10.08
C LYS A 140 5.92 -16.10 10.52
N GLU A 141 5.95 -16.42 11.81
CA GLU A 141 5.20 -17.55 12.38
C GLU A 141 3.70 -17.40 12.16
N GLY A 142 3.15 -16.21 12.40
CA GLY A 142 1.74 -15.90 12.14
C GLY A 142 1.35 -16.07 10.66
N LEU A 143 2.25 -15.73 9.75
CA LEU A 143 2.05 -15.90 8.31
C LEU A 143 2.06 -17.36 7.84
N GLN A 144 2.53 -18.32 8.64
CA GLN A 144 2.47 -19.76 8.27
C GLN A 144 1.05 -20.33 8.28
N VAL A 145 0.10 -19.66 8.89
CA VAL A 145 -1.29 -20.10 8.92
C VAL A 145 -1.87 -20.10 7.50
N ASN A 146 -2.70 -21.07 7.19
CA ASN A 146 -3.37 -21.24 5.90
C ASN A 146 -2.43 -21.33 4.68
N GLY A 147 -1.16 -21.69 4.88
CA GLY A 147 -0.19 -21.91 3.81
C GLY A 147 0.36 -20.64 3.13
N VAL A 148 0.03 -19.44 3.64
CA VAL A 148 0.51 -18.17 3.05
C VAL A 148 2.01 -18.03 3.18
N GLY A 149 2.60 -18.40 4.33
CA GLY A 149 4.06 -18.37 4.51
C GLY A 149 4.79 -19.31 3.57
N GLU A 150 4.26 -20.51 3.33
CA GLU A 150 4.82 -21.44 2.33
C GLU A 150 4.71 -20.87 0.91
N ALA A 151 3.58 -20.23 0.59
CA ALA A 151 3.36 -19.59 -0.71
C ALA A 151 4.35 -18.44 -0.96
N ILE A 152 4.64 -17.60 0.07
CA ILE A 152 5.65 -16.53 0.01
C ILE A 152 7.02 -17.08 -0.37
N VAL A 153 7.44 -18.17 0.27
CA VAL A 153 8.75 -18.78 0.01
C VAL A 153 8.79 -19.46 -1.37
N LYS A 154 7.71 -20.13 -1.76
CA LYS A 154 7.65 -20.92 -3.00
C LYS A 154 7.42 -20.08 -4.25
N TYR A 155 6.65 -18.98 -4.12
CA TYR A 155 6.24 -18.12 -5.22
C TYR A 155 6.48 -16.64 -4.89
N PRO A 156 7.73 -16.21 -4.60
CA PRO A 156 8.02 -14.87 -4.08
C PRO A 156 7.53 -13.75 -4.99
N GLU A 157 7.72 -13.85 -6.31
CA GLU A 157 7.31 -12.82 -7.24
C GLU A 157 5.78 -12.71 -7.38
N LEU A 158 5.07 -13.84 -7.33
CA LEU A 158 3.61 -13.86 -7.39
C LEU A 158 2.97 -13.27 -6.13
N MET A 159 3.55 -13.57 -4.96
CA MET A 159 3.07 -13.10 -3.66
C MET A 159 3.49 -11.67 -3.34
N ARG A 160 4.55 -11.15 -3.99
CA ARG A 160 5.11 -9.82 -3.73
C ARG A 160 4.07 -8.69 -3.73
N PRO A 161 3.16 -8.59 -4.72
CA PRO A 161 2.16 -7.51 -4.76
C PRO A 161 1.19 -7.47 -3.56
N LEU A 162 1.03 -8.60 -2.86
CA LEU A 162 0.20 -8.67 -1.64
C LEU A 162 0.86 -8.00 -0.43
N PHE A 163 2.19 -7.80 -0.45
CA PHE A 163 2.94 -7.31 0.71
C PHE A 163 3.74 -6.05 0.42
N VAL A 164 4.27 -5.90 -0.79
CA VAL A 164 5.12 -4.79 -1.19
C VAL A 164 4.38 -3.89 -2.16
N HIS A 165 4.41 -2.59 -1.89
CA HIS A 165 3.78 -1.60 -2.76
C HIS A 165 4.41 -1.62 -4.15
N ASN A 166 3.56 -1.72 -5.16
CA ASN A 166 4.00 -1.70 -6.56
C ASN A 166 3.57 -0.37 -7.20
N ASN A 167 4.53 0.52 -7.40
CA ASN A 167 4.29 1.81 -8.05
C ASN A 167 3.86 1.69 -9.53
N THR A 168 3.93 0.48 -10.13
CA THR A 168 3.57 0.27 -11.53
C THR A 168 2.08 0.06 -11.77
N GLN A 169 1.29 -0.22 -10.73
CA GLN A 169 -0.16 -0.30 -10.84
C GLN A 169 -0.81 1.07 -10.57
N VAL A 170 -0.55 2.03 -11.45
CA VAL A 170 -1.28 3.29 -11.45
C VAL A 170 -2.72 3.00 -11.89
N LEU A 171 -3.68 3.34 -11.04
CA LEU A 171 -5.08 3.26 -11.37
C LEU A 171 -5.40 4.34 -12.40
N THR A 172 -5.82 3.95 -13.61
CA THR A 172 -6.18 4.87 -14.69
C THR A 172 -7.69 4.85 -14.95
N ALA A 173 -8.22 5.90 -15.58
CA ALA A 173 -9.62 5.95 -15.98
C ALA A 173 -9.99 4.78 -16.91
N GLU A 174 -9.09 4.40 -17.82
CA GLU A 174 -9.29 3.25 -18.71
C GLU A 174 -9.34 1.92 -17.93
N THR A 175 -8.46 1.72 -16.95
CA THR A 175 -8.51 0.50 -16.12
C THR A 175 -9.78 0.45 -15.27
N MET A 176 -10.18 1.59 -14.68
CA MET A 176 -11.44 1.70 -13.94
C MET A 176 -12.65 1.39 -14.83
N LYS A 177 -12.74 2.03 -16.00
CA LYS A 177 -13.80 1.79 -16.97
C LYS A 177 -13.88 0.33 -17.39
N ALA A 178 -12.74 -0.35 -17.61
CA ALA A 178 -12.71 -1.77 -17.99
C ALA A 178 -13.21 -2.71 -16.87
N MET A 179 -13.05 -2.32 -15.61
CA MET A 179 -13.54 -3.08 -14.45
C MET A 179 -15.04 -2.97 -14.26
N PHE A 180 -15.67 -1.84 -14.63
CA PHE A 180 -17.10 -1.65 -14.49
C PHE A 180 -17.88 -2.31 -15.62
N LYS A 181 -18.91 -3.09 -15.26
CA LYS A 181 -19.86 -3.66 -16.20
C LYS A 181 -21.27 -3.22 -15.83
N ILE A 182 -22.01 -2.74 -16.83
CA ILE A 182 -23.39 -2.39 -16.64
C ILE A 182 -24.18 -3.68 -16.42
N THR A 183 -24.82 -3.80 -15.28
CA THR A 183 -25.55 -5.01 -14.87
C THR A 183 -26.94 -5.08 -15.48
N HIS A 184 -27.54 -3.92 -15.74
CA HIS A 184 -28.85 -3.83 -16.35
C HIS A 184 -29.05 -2.52 -17.08
N PHE A 185 -29.54 -2.61 -18.31
CA PHE A 185 -30.06 -1.49 -19.09
C PHE A 185 -31.57 -1.63 -19.28
N SER A 186 -32.25 -0.50 -19.35
CA SER A 186 -33.64 -0.45 -19.73
C SER A 186 -33.89 -0.97 -21.17
N PRO A 187 -35.11 -1.39 -21.53
CA PRO A 187 -35.39 -1.94 -22.84
C PRO A 187 -35.02 -0.98 -23.98
N LYS A 188 -34.54 -1.56 -25.11
CA LYS A 188 -34.17 -0.79 -26.29
C LYS A 188 -35.32 0.09 -26.77
N GLY A 189 -35.01 1.37 -27.03
CA GLY A 189 -35.97 2.36 -27.48
C GLY A 189 -36.77 3.05 -26.38
N SER A 190 -36.51 2.73 -25.11
CA SER A 190 -37.12 3.46 -23.99
C SER A 190 -36.41 4.79 -23.73
N ASN A 191 -37.13 5.78 -23.19
CA ASN A 191 -36.55 7.03 -22.74
C ASN A 191 -35.56 6.81 -21.59
N ASP A 192 -35.74 5.80 -20.78
CA ASP A 192 -34.90 5.47 -19.65
C ASP A 192 -33.57 4.93 -20.14
N LEU A 193 -33.53 4.10 -21.21
CA LEU A 193 -32.28 3.69 -21.84
C LEU A 193 -31.43 4.91 -22.29
N ALA A 194 -32.07 5.88 -22.95
CA ALA A 194 -31.36 7.08 -23.41
C ALA A 194 -30.77 7.89 -22.26
N LYS A 195 -31.45 7.98 -21.10
CA LYS A 195 -30.92 8.62 -19.89
C LYS A 195 -29.76 7.82 -19.30
N GLU A 196 -29.87 6.50 -19.25
CA GLU A 196 -28.85 5.58 -18.72
C GLU A 196 -27.57 5.65 -19.55
N GLU A 197 -27.69 5.61 -20.90
CA GLU A 197 -26.56 5.77 -21.82
C GLU A 197 -25.87 7.13 -21.66
N ALA A 198 -26.65 8.21 -21.57
CA ALA A 198 -26.11 9.55 -21.34
C ALA A 198 -25.41 9.64 -19.98
N THR A 199 -25.99 9.06 -18.93
CA THR A 199 -25.39 9.03 -17.58
C THR A 199 -24.09 8.22 -17.56
N TYR A 200 -24.03 7.12 -18.32
CA TYR A 200 -22.78 6.34 -18.47
C TYR A 200 -21.67 7.17 -19.10
N MET A 201 -21.99 7.96 -20.13
CA MET A 201 -20.99 8.87 -20.73
C MET A 201 -20.50 9.92 -19.73
N LEU A 202 -21.39 10.51 -18.94
CA LEU A 202 -21.01 11.43 -17.85
C LEU A 202 -20.11 10.76 -16.80
N PHE A 203 -20.36 9.50 -16.49
CA PHE A 203 -19.52 8.74 -15.58
C PHE A 203 -18.13 8.46 -16.16
N VAL A 204 -18.04 8.13 -17.42
CA VAL A 204 -16.75 7.96 -18.11
C VAL A 204 -15.95 9.26 -18.09
N ASP A 205 -16.57 10.39 -18.43
CA ASP A 205 -15.92 11.71 -18.38
C ASP A 205 -15.46 12.04 -16.95
N PHE A 206 -16.29 11.71 -15.95
CA PHE A 206 -15.95 11.87 -14.53
C PHE A 206 -14.73 11.03 -14.10
N LEU A 207 -14.57 9.81 -14.62
CA LEU A 207 -13.36 9.00 -14.35
C LEU A 207 -12.09 9.67 -14.88
N TYR A 208 -12.13 10.24 -16.09
CA TYR A 208 -10.98 10.97 -16.66
C TYR A 208 -10.66 12.25 -15.87
N ASP A 209 -11.69 12.99 -15.42
CA ASP A 209 -11.48 14.13 -14.55
C ASP A 209 -10.78 13.73 -13.24
N CYS A 210 -11.18 12.59 -12.65
CA CYS A 210 -10.61 12.07 -11.41
C CYS A 210 -9.18 11.53 -11.56
N GLU A 211 -8.78 11.09 -12.75
CA GLU A 211 -7.40 10.61 -13.02
C GLU A 211 -6.36 11.73 -12.88
N CYS A 212 -6.74 12.95 -13.23
CA CYS A 212 -5.85 14.11 -13.16
C CYS A 212 -5.67 14.66 -11.72
N VAL A 213 -6.33 14.05 -10.72
CA VAL A 213 -6.34 14.56 -9.35
C VAL A 213 -5.39 13.71 -8.49
N GLU A 214 -4.34 14.34 -7.96
CA GLU A 214 -3.35 13.66 -7.07
C GLU A 214 -3.87 13.39 -5.64
N GLY A 215 -5.09 13.79 -5.33
CA GLY A 215 -5.73 13.58 -4.02
C GLY A 215 -7.10 14.22 -3.96
N ASP A 216 -7.86 13.92 -2.91
CA ASP A 216 -9.19 14.49 -2.74
C ASP A 216 -9.09 15.97 -2.32
N SER A 217 -9.82 16.85 -2.99
CA SER A 217 -10.00 18.27 -2.67
C SER A 217 -11.48 18.58 -2.45
N GLU A 218 -11.85 19.78 -1.99
CA GLU A 218 -13.27 20.11 -1.74
C GLU A 218 -14.18 19.75 -2.93
N ASP A 219 -13.72 19.98 -4.15
CA ASP A 219 -14.49 19.84 -5.38
C ASP A 219 -14.11 18.61 -6.23
N SER A 220 -13.22 17.74 -5.75
CA SER A 220 -12.75 16.58 -6.51
C SER A 220 -12.52 15.34 -5.65
N VAL A 221 -12.58 14.18 -6.27
CA VAL A 221 -12.23 12.88 -5.69
C VAL A 221 -11.25 12.16 -6.61
N SER A 222 -10.39 11.33 -6.03
CA SER A 222 -9.44 10.50 -6.78
C SER A 222 -10.10 9.21 -7.28
N LEU A 223 -9.49 8.54 -8.25
CA LEU A 223 -9.93 7.20 -8.68
C LEU A 223 -9.91 6.18 -7.53
N LYS A 224 -8.98 6.33 -6.56
CA LYS A 224 -8.93 5.50 -5.36
C LYS A 224 -10.19 5.66 -4.50
N THR A 225 -10.69 6.88 -4.37
CA THR A 225 -11.93 7.17 -3.62
C THR A 225 -13.13 6.52 -4.28
N ILE A 226 -13.22 6.55 -5.63
CA ILE A 226 -14.29 5.87 -6.37
C ILE A 226 -14.22 4.35 -6.15
N LEU A 227 -13.00 3.78 -6.22
CA LEU A 227 -12.79 2.36 -6.00
C LEU A 227 -13.16 1.97 -4.56
N SER A 228 -12.68 2.72 -3.59
CA SER A 228 -12.99 2.51 -2.16
C SER A 228 -14.48 2.63 -1.87
N PHE A 229 -15.16 3.62 -2.44
CA PHE A 229 -16.61 3.79 -2.32
C PHE A 229 -17.37 2.58 -2.86
N THR A 230 -16.90 1.99 -3.97
CA THR A 230 -17.60 0.85 -4.63
C THR A 230 -17.27 -0.49 -3.98
N THR A 231 -16.00 -0.69 -3.55
CA THR A 231 -15.49 -2.02 -3.16
C THR A 231 -15.07 -2.12 -1.69
N GLY A 232 -14.90 -1.00 -1.02
CA GLY A 232 -14.28 -0.93 0.30
C GLY A 232 -12.74 -0.99 0.28
N SER A 233 -12.12 -1.03 -0.90
CA SER A 233 -10.65 -1.10 -1.07
C SER A 233 -10.16 0.05 -1.96
N GLU A 234 -9.07 0.70 -1.56
CA GLU A 234 -8.42 1.77 -2.34
C GLU A 234 -7.51 1.24 -3.46
N SER A 235 -7.32 -0.06 -3.55
CA SER A 235 -6.48 -0.71 -4.55
C SER A 235 -7.15 -1.95 -5.13
N VAL A 236 -6.83 -2.26 -6.38
CA VAL A 236 -7.26 -3.51 -7.01
C VAL A 236 -6.48 -4.66 -6.39
N PRO A 237 -7.14 -5.74 -5.92
CA PRO A 237 -6.44 -6.93 -5.47
C PRO A 237 -5.49 -7.46 -6.55
N PRO A 238 -4.33 -8.03 -6.21
CA PRO A 238 -3.39 -8.58 -7.19
C PRO A 238 -3.98 -9.63 -8.13
N MET A 239 -4.96 -10.38 -7.65
CA MET A 239 -5.71 -11.37 -8.45
C MET A 239 -6.93 -10.78 -9.15
N GLY A 240 -7.15 -9.46 -9.05
CA GLY A 240 -8.37 -8.80 -9.46
C GLY A 240 -9.49 -8.98 -8.43
N PHE A 241 -10.66 -8.43 -8.73
CA PHE A 241 -11.87 -8.72 -7.97
C PHE A 241 -12.49 -10.02 -8.48
N ASP A 242 -13.08 -10.83 -7.60
CA ASP A 242 -13.75 -12.11 -7.96
C ASP A 242 -14.84 -11.91 -8.99
N ASN A 243 -15.50 -10.75 -8.95
CA ASN A 243 -16.53 -10.34 -9.90
C ASN A 243 -16.19 -8.98 -10.51
N SER A 244 -16.68 -8.71 -11.72
CA SER A 244 -16.65 -7.37 -12.29
C SER A 244 -17.46 -6.40 -11.42
N LEU A 245 -17.02 -5.16 -11.33
CA LEU A 245 -17.75 -4.12 -10.63
C LEU A 245 -19.07 -3.84 -11.37
N GLY A 246 -20.19 -3.99 -10.68
CA GLY A 246 -21.51 -3.73 -11.25
C GLY A 246 -21.78 -2.22 -11.34
N LEU A 247 -22.40 -1.80 -12.45
CA LEU A 247 -22.88 -0.44 -12.63
C LEU A 247 -24.38 -0.43 -12.88
N ARG A 248 -25.12 0.34 -12.07
CA ARG A 248 -26.57 0.53 -12.19
C ARG A 248 -26.94 2.00 -12.31
N PHE A 249 -28.17 2.24 -12.70
CA PHE A 249 -28.75 3.57 -12.84
C PHE A 249 -30.03 3.69 -12.02
N ASN A 250 -30.24 4.85 -11.40
CA ASN A 250 -31.47 5.13 -10.66
C ASN A 250 -31.81 6.62 -10.80
N ASP A 251 -32.99 6.93 -11.34
CA ASP A 251 -33.47 8.30 -11.59
C ASP A 251 -34.07 8.99 -10.35
N THR A 252 -34.34 8.22 -9.29
CA THR A 252 -34.84 8.76 -8.02
C THR A 252 -33.73 9.18 -7.07
N ASN A 253 -32.52 8.61 -7.22
CA ASN A 253 -31.38 8.92 -6.36
C ASN A 253 -30.88 10.36 -6.58
N VAL A 254 -30.53 11.03 -5.46
CA VAL A 254 -29.88 12.35 -5.50
C VAL A 254 -28.36 12.18 -5.57
N PHE A 255 -27.81 11.17 -4.92
CA PHE A 255 -26.38 10.87 -4.80
C PHE A 255 -26.09 9.47 -5.31
N PRO A 256 -24.82 9.19 -5.67
CA PRO A 256 -24.44 7.81 -5.94
C PRO A 256 -24.56 6.97 -4.66
N THR A 257 -24.88 5.71 -4.83
CA THR A 257 -24.90 4.72 -3.74
C THR A 257 -24.09 3.49 -4.15
N SER A 258 -23.55 2.76 -3.19
CA SER A 258 -22.78 1.55 -3.45
C SER A 258 -23.18 0.40 -2.53
N SER A 259 -22.95 -0.80 -3.01
CA SER A 259 -22.99 -2.03 -2.22
C SER A 259 -21.63 -2.71 -2.32
N THR A 260 -20.80 -2.54 -1.31
CA THR A 260 -19.44 -3.08 -1.30
C THR A 260 -19.42 -4.61 -1.31
N CYS A 261 -20.43 -5.27 -0.70
CA CYS A 261 -20.54 -6.72 -0.72
C CYS A 261 -20.92 -7.25 -2.12
N ALA A 262 -21.72 -6.49 -2.88
CA ALA A 262 -22.11 -6.85 -4.25
C ALA A 262 -21.13 -6.29 -5.29
N LEU A 263 -20.15 -5.49 -4.89
CA LEU A 263 -19.25 -4.75 -5.77
C LEU A 263 -20.02 -3.91 -6.80
N GLU A 264 -21.06 -3.19 -6.37
CA GLU A 264 -21.98 -2.50 -7.25
C GLU A 264 -22.07 -1.00 -6.93
N LEU A 265 -21.99 -0.17 -7.97
CA LEU A 265 -22.16 1.28 -7.92
C LEU A 265 -23.45 1.66 -8.65
N THR A 266 -24.31 2.44 -7.99
CA THR A 266 -25.55 2.97 -8.59
C THR A 266 -25.39 4.47 -8.83
N LEU A 267 -25.55 4.88 -10.09
CA LEU A 267 -25.44 6.26 -10.55
C LEU A 267 -26.79 6.98 -10.55
N PRO A 268 -26.86 8.28 -10.17
CA PRO A 268 -28.07 9.08 -10.22
C PRO A 268 -28.38 9.53 -11.65
N SER A 269 -29.21 8.82 -12.41
CA SER A 269 -29.50 9.09 -13.82
C SER A 269 -30.41 10.31 -14.07
N LYS A 270 -30.99 10.91 -13.05
CA LYS A 270 -31.80 12.14 -13.19
C LYS A 270 -31.00 13.37 -13.64
N TYR A 271 -29.66 13.34 -13.53
CA TYR A 271 -28.78 14.42 -13.97
C TYR A 271 -28.17 14.19 -15.36
N TYR A 272 -28.70 13.27 -16.15
CA TYR A 272 -28.18 12.83 -17.46
C TYR A 272 -27.93 13.98 -18.46
N ASN A 273 -28.59 15.10 -18.31
CA ASN A 273 -28.49 16.31 -19.16
C ASN A 273 -27.79 17.49 -18.46
N ASN A 274 -27.22 17.28 -17.28
CA ASN A 274 -26.53 18.33 -16.50
C ASN A 274 -25.20 17.81 -15.93
N PRO A 275 -24.10 17.87 -16.73
CA PRO A 275 -22.80 17.35 -16.32
C PRO A 275 -22.24 17.95 -15.02
N GLU A 276 -22.40 19.26 -14.85
CA GLU A 276 -21.92 19.98 -13.67
C GLU A 276 -22.61 19.49 -12.38
N GLU A 277 -23.95 19.37 -12.43
CA GLU A 277 -24.70 18.90 -11.27
C GLU A 277 -24.40 17.41 -11.00
N PHE A 278 -24.27 16.59 -12.05
CA PHE A 278 -23.87 15.18 -11.92
C PHE A 278 -22.54 15.08 -11.18
N LYS A 279 -21.50 15.77 -11.66
CA LYS A 279 -20.17 15.79 -11.05
C LYS A 279 -20.23 16.23 -9.57
N LYS A 280 -20.93 17.31 -9.28
CA LYS A 280 -21.11 17.82 -7.91
C LYS A 280 -21.77 16.80 -6.99
N LYS A 281 -22.80 16.08 -7.46
CA LYS A 281 -23.47 15.04 -6.67
C LYS A 281 -22.60 13.81 -6.47
N MET A 282 -21.82 13.41 -7.49
CA MET A 282 -20.86 12.32 -7.38
C MET A 282 -19.80 12.60 -6.31
N VAL A 283 -19.14 13.78 -6.39
CA VAL A 283 -18.13 14.19 -5.41
C VAL A 283 -18.71 14.26 -4.00
N TYR A 284 -19.86 14.92 -3.84
CA TYR A 284 -20.48 15.05 -2.53
C TYR A 284 -20.86 13.71 -1.92
N GLY A 285 -21.51 12.81 -2.69
CA GLY A 285 -21.93 11.50 -2.20
C GLY A 285 -20.76 10.60 -1.81
N MET A 286 -19.68 10.63 -2.59
CA MET A 286 -18.49 9.81 -2.32
C MET A 286 -17.69 10.31 -1.12
N LYS A 287 -17.70 11.60 -0.81
CA LYS A 287 -17.02 12.16 0.37
C LYS A 287 -17.80 12.06 1.66
N ASN A 288 -19.10 12.20 1.58
CA ASN A 288 -19.97 12.26 2.75
C ASN A 288 -20.67 10.93 3.04
N HIS A 289 -20.14 9.80 2.53
CA HIS A 289 -20.61 8.50 2.95
C HIS A 289 -20.19 8.27 4.43
N GLY A 290 -21.12 7.95 5.29
CA GLY A 290 -20.91 7.80 6.75
C GLY A 290 -20.14 6.54 7.17
N GLY A 291 -19.22 6.02 6.34
CA GLY A 291 -18.54 4.75 6.58
C GLY A 291 -19.42 3.53 6.26
N PHE A 292 -18.93 2.34 6.62
CA PHE A 292 -19.69 1.09 6.43
C PHE A 292 -20.87 1.06 7.41
N GLY A 293 -22.07 1.37 6.93
CA GLY A 293 -23.30 1.26 7.68
C GLY A 293 -24.51 1.58 6.81
N CYS A 294 -25.43 0.63 6.69
CA CYS A 294 -26.80 0.96 6.23
C CYS A 294 -27.45 1.84 7.31
N LEU A 295 -27.88 3.06 6.94
CA LEU A 295 -28.91 3.77 7.67
C LEU A 295 -30.27 3.14 7.40
#